data_8b8f721b4e838001bc1bed6e45fc0236
#
_entry.id   8b8f721b4e838001bc1bed6e45fc0236
#
_cell.length_a   1.000
_cell.length_b   1.000
_cell.length_c   1.000
_cell.angle_alpha   90.00
_cell.angle_beta   90.00
_cell.angle_gamma   90.00
#
_symmetry.space_group_name_H-M   'P 1'
#
loop_
_entity.id
_entity.type
_entity.pdbx_description
1 polymer ?
#
loop_
_entity_poly.entity_id
_entity_poly.type
_entity_poly.pdbx_seq_one_letter_code
_entity_poly.pdbx_strand_id
1 'polypeptide(L)'
;MTILDVRAVSRRFGGLQALADVTFSVGKGEIVGVIGPNGAGKTTLFSTLVGLIRPDAGTVTLDGKDLAGLKPHTVAALGMTKTFQNVALFAESSVLDNVLTAGLLRHGVDAARSEALSCLDRVGLRAVAHKEAGNLSFPERARVELARALCTAPKVLLLDEVMAALNPAEMAEIMQLIRSLRDDGVTLLVVEHHMRAIMNVCDRILVLNFGRLLADGTPEQVASDPKVIEAYLGRSAEAARR
;
A
#
# COMPACT_ATOMS: atom_id res chain seq x y z
N MET A 1 4.15 -1.26 -19.91
CA MET A 1 2.96 -2.15 -20.01
C MET A 1 2.13 -1.97 -18.75
N THR A 2 0.84 -1.61 -18.86
CA THR A 2 -0.06 -1.36 -17.72
C THR A 2 -0.36 -2.67 -16.98
N ILE A 3 -0.24 -2.67 -15.65
CA ILE A 3 -0.60 -3.79 -14.78
C ILE A 3 -1.88 -3.53 -13.99
N LEU A 4 -2.11 -2.29 -13.56
CA LEU A 4 -3.31 -1.86 -12.86
C LEU A 4 -3.96 -0.73 -13.65
N ASP A 5 -5.25 -0.84 -13.94
CA ASP A 5 -6.03 0.20 -14.62
C ASP A 5 -7.30 0.48 -13.81
N VAL A 6 -7.48 1.73 -13.45
CA VAL A 6 -8.58 2.25 -12.62
C VAL A 6 -9.33 3.30 -13.44
N ARG A 7 -10.63 3.09 -13.67
CA ARG A 7 -11.44 3.95 -14.54
C ARG A 7 -12.69 4.40 -13.84
N ALA A 8 -12.84 5.71 -13.69
CA ALA A 8 -14.04 6.39 -13.19
C ALA A 8 -14.55 5.83 -11.86
N VAL A 9 -13.63 5.37 -10.98
CA VAL A 9 -13.98 4.73 -9.71
C VAL A 9 -14.58 5.76 -8.77
N SER A 10 -15.81 5.47 -8.30
CA SER A 10 -16.56 6.31 -7.38
C SER A 10 -17.06 5.51 -6.19
N ARG A 11 -17.03 6.11 -4.99
CA ARG A 11 -17.57 5.51 -3.77
C ARG A 11 -18.16 6.56 -2.84
N ARG A 12 -19.35 6.26 -2.31
CA ARG A 12 -20.10 7.11 -1.41
C ARG A 12 -20.44 6.39 -0.10
N PHE A 13 -20.39 7.08 1.01
CA PHE A 13 -20.84 6.60 2.32
C PHE A 13 -21.90 7.55 2.86
N GLY A 14 -23.16 7.17 2.76
CA GLY A 14 -24.27 8.07 3.06
C GLY A 14 -24.20 9.36 2.23
N GLY A 15 -24.08 10.51 2.90
CA GLY A 15 -23.92 11.81 2.24
C GLY A 15 -22.49 12.14 1.78
N LEU A 16 -21.48 11.39 2.22
CA LEU A 16 -20.07 11.68 1.94
C LEU A 16 -19.60 10.98 0.66
N GLN A 17 -19.12 11.77 -0.31
CA GLN A 17 -18.44 11.27 -1.49
C GLN A 17 -16.97 11.02 -1.15
N ALA A 18 -16.57 9.77 -0.97
CA ALA A 18 -15.20 9.41 -0.60
C ALA A 18 -14.26 9.24 -1.79
N LEU A 19 -14.79 8.77 -2.94
CA LEU A 19 -14.12 8.74 -4.24
C LEU A 19 -15.07 9.23 -5.30
N ALA A 20 -14.62 10.08 -6.21
CA ALA A 20 -15.42 10.70 -7.28
C ALA A 20 -14.64 10.68 -8.59
N ASP A 21 -14.98 9.74 -9.46
CA ASP A 21 -14.44 9.62 -10.83
C ASP A 21 -12.91 9.50 -10.87
N VAL A 22 -12.34 8.67 -9.99
CA VAL A 22 -10.89 8.46 -9.92
C VAL A 22 -10.45 7.59 -11.09
N THR A 23 -9.52 8.11 -11.91
CA THR A 23 -9.01 7.44 -13.11
C THR A 23 -7.50 7.56 -13.15
N PHE A 24 -6.78 6.44 -13.20
CA PHE A 24 -5.33 6.35 -13.40
C PHE A 24 -4.93 4.93 -13.81
N SER A 25 -3.72 4.78 -14.34
CA SER A 25 -3.14 3.47 -14.62
C SER A 25 -1.75 3.36 -13.99
N VAL A 26 -1.27 2.14 -13.73
CA VAL A 26 0.06 1.87 -13.18
C VAL A 26 0.81 0.90 -14.07
N GLY A 27 2.06 1.23 -14.39
CA GLY A 27 2.97 0.39 -15.17
C GLY A 27 3.55 -0.77 -14.35
N LYS A 28 3.98 -1.85 -15.01
CA LYS A 28 4.74 -2.93 -14.34
C LYS A 28 6.07 -2.40 -13.82
N GLY A 29 6.40 -2.74 -12.56
CA GLY A 29 7.65 -2.34 -11.91
C GLY A 29 7.72 -0.85 -11.60
N GLU A 30 6.59 -0.14 -11.56
CA GLU A 30 6.50 1.27 -11.19
C GLU A 30 6.26 1.40 -9.68
N ILE A 31 6.90 2.38 -9.03
CA ILE A 31 6.58 2.81 -7.66
C ILE A 31 5.76 4.08 -7.75
N VAL A 32 4.46 3.99 -7.42
CA VAL A 32 3.53 5.12 -7.46
C VAL A 32 3.18 5.57 -6.05
N GLY A 33 3.50 6.82 -5.72
CA GLY A 33 3.06 7.46 -4.49
C GLY A 33 1.59 7.89 -4.59
N VAL A 34 0.82 7.71 -3.52
CA VAL A 34 -0.54 8.26 -3.40
C VAL A 34 -0.58 9.18 -2.20
N ILE A 35 -0.62 10.48 -2.45
CA ILE A 35 -0.61 11.50 -1.41
C ILE A 35 -1.92 12.30 -1.41
N GLY A 36 -2.11 13.07 -0.36
CA GLY A 36 -3.27 13.95 -0.19
C GLY A 36 -3.55 14.22 1.27
N PRO A 37 -4.32 15.26 1.59
CA PRO A 37 -4.71 15.58 2.96
C PRO A 37 -5.48 14.44 3.63
N ASN A 38 -5.62 14.51 4.98
CA ASN A 38 -6.49 13.58 5.71
C ASN A 38 -7.94 13.72 5.20
N GLY A 39 -8.59 12.58 4.95
CA GLY A 39 -9.92 12.54 4.34
C GLY A 39 -9.94 12.75 2.82
N ALA A 40 -8.79 12.77 2.14
CA ALA A 40 -8.72 12.87 0.69
C ALA A 40 -9.24 11.63 -0.07
N GLY A 41 -9.41 10.48 0.63
CA GLY A 41 -9.91 9.24 0.02
C GLY A 41 -8.86 8.13 -0.17
N LYS A 42 -7.61 8.34 0.27
CA LYS A 42 -6.49 7.38 0.07
C LYS A 42 -6.80 5.97 0.59
N THR A 43 -7.21 5.85 1.85
CA THR A 43 -7.57 4.55 2.46
C THR A 43 -8.79 3.91 1.78
N THR A 44 -9.77 4.72 1.36
CA THR A 44 -10.93 4.24 0.60
C THR A 44 -10.50 3.71 -0.77
N LEU A 45 -9.61 4.43 -1.46
CA LEU A 45 -9.04 3.97 -2.74
C LEU A 45 -8.33 2.62 -2.56
N PHE A 46 -7.38 2.50 -1.63
CA PHE A 46 -6.66 1.25 -1.39
C PHE A 46 -7.60 0.10 -1.03
N SER A 47 -8.59 0.36 -0.17
CA SER A 47 -9.59 -0.65 0.21
C SER A 47 -10.48 -1.07 -0.97
N THR A 48 -10.74 -0.15 -1.89
CA THR A 48 -11.50 -0.44 -3.11
C THR A 48 -10.68 -1.29 -4.08
N LEU A 49 -9.40 -0.97 -4.28
CA LEU A 49 -8.51 -1.71 -5.18
C LEU A 49 -8.39 -3.19 -4.77
N VAL A 50 -8.29 -3.49 -3.47
CA VAL A 50 -8.17 -4.87 -2.99
C VAL A 50 -9.51 -5.57 -2.70
N GLY A 51 -10.63 -4.97 -3.07
CA GLY A 51 -11.96 -5.57 -2.95
C GLY A 51 -12.55 -5.59 -1.53
N LEU A 52 -11.96 -4.85 -0.57
CA LEU A 52 -12.54 -4.65 0.77
C LEU A 52 -13.77 -3.74 0.74
N ILE A 53 -13.78 -2.78 -0.18
CA ILE A 53 -14.90 -1.86 -0.43
C ILE A 53 -15.29 -2.01 -1.90
N ARG A 54 -16.58 -2.27 -2.16
CA ARG A 54 -17.10 -2.29 -3.52
C ARG A 54 -17.30 -0.86 -4.01
N PRO A 55 -16.80 -0.47 -5.19
CA PRO A 55 -17.11 0.82 -5.77
C PRO A 55 -18.59 0.89 -6.18
N ASP A 56 -19.19 2.09 -6.17
CA ASP A 56 -20.54 2.33 -6.64
C ASP A 56 -20.58 2.47 -8.17
N ALA A 57 -19.47 2.94 -8.78
CA ALA A 57 -19.28 3.06 -10.22
C ALA A 57 -17.80 2.91 -10.58
N GLY A 58 -17.55 2.69 -11.87
CA GLY A 58 -16.21 2.52 -12.42
C GLY A 58 -15.71 1.09 -12.38
N THR A 59 -14.49 0.89 -12.88
CA THR A 59 -13.85 -0.43 -13.00
C THR A 59 -12.43 -0.40 -12.50
N VAL A 60 -11.98 -1.55 -11.97
CA VAL A 60 -10.59 -1.81 -11.60
C VAL A 60 -10.16 -3.11 -12.29
N THR A 61 -9.10 -3.04 -13.09
CA THR A 61 -8.53 -4.25 -13.72
C THR A 61 -7.09 -4.46 -13.28
N LEU A 62 -6.74 -5.71 -13.02
CA LEU A 62 -5.39 -6.17 -12.69
C LEU A 62 -4.90 -7.13 -13.78
N ASP A 63 -3.80 -6.77 -14.46
CA ASP A 63 -3.22 -7.58 -15.54
C ASP A 63 -4.28 -7.99 -16.59
N GLY A 64 -5.18 -7.04 -16.94
CA GLY A 64 -6.30 -7.21 -17.86
C GLY A 64 -7.53 -7.94 -17.30
N LYS A 65 -7.51 -8.40 -16.03
CA LYS A 65 -8.65 -9.06 -15.37
C LYS A 65 -9.46 -8.06 -14.57
N ASP A 66 -10.77 -8.02 -14.81
CA ASP A 66 -11.70 -7.20 -14.01
C ASP A 66 -11.82 -7.77 -12.58
N LEU A 67 -11.72 -6.85 -11.60
CA LEU A 67 -11.83 -7.18 -10.18
C LEU A 67 -13.23 -6.93 -9.61
N ALA A 68 -14.19 -6.52 -10.43
CA ALA A 68 -15.53 -6.17 -9.98
C ALA A 68 -16.20 -7.32 -9.21
N GLY A 69 -16.62 -7.05 -7.98
CA GLY A 69 -17.33 -8.00 -7.12
C GLY A 69 -16.48 -9.15 -6.57
N LEU A 70 -15.17 -9.18 -6.84
CA LEU A 70 -14.28 -10.18 -6.28
C LEU A 70 -14.06 -9.94 -4.78
N LYS A 71 -13.93 -11.02 -4.01
CA LYS A 71 -13.58 -10.97 -2.60
C LYS A 71 -12.08 -10.69 -2.42
N PRO A 72 -11.65 -10.07 -1.28
CA PRO A 72 -10.23 -9.71 -1.07
C PRO A 72 -9.24 -10.87 -1.24
N HIS A 73 -9.58 -12.07 -0.76
CA HIS A 73 -8.70 -13.24 -0.92
C HIS A 73 -8.54 -13.66 -2.39
N THR A 74 -9.57 -13.46 -3.22
CA THR A 74 -9.50 -13.73 -4.66
C THR A 74 -8.62 -12.68 -5.36
N VAL A 75 -8.74 -11.41 -4.97
CA VAL A 75 -7.87 -10.33 -5.47
C VAL A 75 -6.41 -10.61 -5.08
N ALA A 76 -6.16 -11.04 -3.83
CA ALA A 76 -4.83 -11.44 -3.39
C ALA A 76 -4.30 -12.64 -4.19
N ALA A 77 -5.11 -13.66 -4.46
CA ALA A 77 -4.74 -14.79 -5.30
C ALA A 77 -4.44 -14.40 -6.75
N LEU A 78 -5.05 -13.34 -7.28
CA LEU A 78 -4.72 -12.77 -8.59
C LEU A 78 -3.41 -11.96 -8.58
N GLY A 79 -2.91 -11.58 -7.41
CA GLY A 79 -1.61 -10.94 -7.22
C GLY A 79 -1.67 -9.48 -6.79
N MET A 80 -2.75 -9.00 -6.15
CA MET A 80 -2.79 -7.67 -5.57
C MET A 80 -3.12 -7.74 -4.08
N THR A 81 -2.19 -7.28 -3.24
CA THR A 81 -2.28 -7.33 -1.77
C THR A 81 -1.94 -5.97 -1.18
N LYS A 82 -2.48 -5.66 -0.01
CA LYS A 82 -2.12 -4.46 0.76
C LYS A 82 -1.59 -4.81 2.15
N THR A 83 -0.73 -3.96 2.69
CA THR A 83 -0.48 -3.89 4.14
C THR A 83 -1.60 -3.15 4.84
N PHE A 84 -1.73 -3.33 6.15
CA PHE A 84 -2.73 -2.64 6.96
C PHE A 84 -2.06 -1.65 7.92
N GLN A 85 -2.61 -0.44 8.00
CA GLN A 85 -2.14 0.61 8.90
C GLN A 85 -2.13 0.15 10.38
N ASN A 86 -3.16 -0.58 10.79
CA ASN A 86 -3.21 -1.22 12.10
C ASN A 86 -2.70 -2.65 11.98
N VAL A 87 -1.47 -2.88 12.40
CA VAL A 87 -0.83 -4.19 12.34
C VAL A 87 -1.50 -5.15 13.33
N ALA A 88 -2.39 -5.99 12.81
CA ALA A 88 -3.06 -7.04 13.59
C ALA A 88 -2.34 -8.38 13.41
N LEU A 89 -1.37 -8.65 14.28
CA LEU A 89 -0.69 -9.94 14.34
C LEU A 89 -1.39 -10.89 15.32
N PHE A 90 -1.28 -12.17 15.06
CA PHE A 90 -1.60 -13.20 16.06
C PHE A 90 -0.51 -13.16 17.14
N ALA A 91 -0.76 -12.44 18.22
CA ALA A 91 0.25 -12.07 19.22
C ALA A 91 0.86 -13.29 19.92
N GLU A 92 0.06 -14.32 20.18
CA GLU A 92 0.46 -15.58 20.85
C GLU A 92 1.12 -16.60 19.89
N SER A 93 1.13 -16.29 18.58
CA SER A 93 1.75 -17.13 17.56
C SER A 93 3.17 -16.63 17.25
N SER A 94 4.01 -17.52 16.71
CA SER A 94 5.33 -17.13 16.26
C SER A 94 5.28 -16.13 15.09
N VAL A 95 6.35 -15.37 14.90
CA VAL A 95 6.54 -14.50 13.71
C VAL A 95 6.41 -15.32 12.43
N LEU A 96 7.00 -16.52 12.40
CA LEU A 96 6.91 -17.43 11.26
C LEU A 96 5.47 -17.85 10.97
N ASP A 97 4.70 -18.24 11.99
CA ASP A 97 3.31 -18.68 11.79
C ASP A 97 2.42 -17.54 11.30
N ASN A 98 2.67 -16.31 11.76
CA ASN A 98 2.00 -15.12 11.24
C ASN A 98 2.22 -14.94 9.72
N VAL A 99 3.43 -15.16 9.23
CA VAL A 99 3.76 -15.00 7.80
C VAL A 99 3.30 -16.22 7.00
N LEU A 100 3.46 -17.43 7.55
CA LEU A 100 3.09 -18.69 6.92
C LEU A 100 1.61 -18.73 6.54
N THR A 101 0.71 -18.17 7.38
CA THR A 101 -0.72 -18.11 7.09
C THR A 101 -1.03 -17.44 5.74
N ALA A 102 -0.25 -16.45 5.35
CA ALA A 102 -0.42 -15.79 4.04
C ALA A 102 0.08 -16.66 2.87
N GLY A 103 1.13 -17.44 3.09
CA GLY A 103 1.67 -18.37 2.09
C GLY A 103 0.71 -19.52 1.74
N LEU A 104 -0.16 -19.90 2.68
CA LEU A 104 -1.19 -20.92 2.46
C LEU A 104 -2.22 -20.53 1.38
N LEU A 105 -2.27 -19.26 0.99
CA LEU A 105 -3.10 -18.83 -0.14
C LEU A 105 -2.69 -19.51 -1.46
N ARG A 106 -1.43 -19.90 -1.60
CA ARG A 106 -0.83 -20.42 -2.84
C ARG A 106 -0.19 -21.80 -2.72
N HIS A 107 0.20 -22.18 -1.51
CA HIS A 107 1.09 -23.32 -1.27
C HIS A 107 0.53 -24.25 -0.19
N GLY A 108 0.92 -25.53 -0.23
CA GLY A 108 0.80 -26.41 0.93
C GLY A 108 1.75 -25.99 2.07
N VAL A 109 1.56 -26.56 3.25
CA VAL A 109 2.22 -26.13 4.51
C VAL A 109 3.74 -26.04 4.40
N ASP A 110 4.42 -27.06 3.85
CA ASP A 110 5.89 -27.10 3.79
C ASP A 110 6.45 -26.03 2.85
N ALA A 111 5.84 -25.86 1.66
CA ALA A 111 6.23 -24.81 0.72
C ALA A 111 5.92 -23.41 1.26
N ALA A 112 4.75 -23.24 1.93
CA ALA A 112 4.39 -21.99 2.58
C ALA A 112 5.36 -21.62 3.72
N ARG A 113 5.85 -22.61 4.47
CA ARG A 113 6.87 -22.41 5.51
C ARG A 113 8.20 -21.93 4.92
N SER A 114 8.65 -22.55 3.84
CA SER A 114 9.87 -22.16 3.15
C SER A 114 9.76 -20.73 2.61
N GLU A 115 8.64 -20.40 1.96
CA GLU A 115 8.38 -19.05 1.44
C GLU A 115 8.29 -18.01 2.57
N ALA A 116 7.62 -18.34 3.68
CA ALA A 116 7.54 -17.46 4.85
C ALA A 116 8.92 -17.14 5.42
N LEU A 117 9.82 -18.13 5.52
CA LEU A 117 11.20 -17.92 5.96
C LEU A 117 11.99 -17.04 4.97
N SER A 118 11.76 -17.19 3.66
CA SER A 118 12.36 -16.32 2.64
C SER A 118 11.84 -14.89 2.76
N CYS A 119 10.54 -14.69 2.94
CA CYS A 119 9.95 -13.37 3.15
C CYS A 119 10.48 -12.70 4.43
N LEU A 120 10.64 -13.46 5.52
CA LEU A 120 11.22 -12.95 6.76
C LEU A 120 12.69 -12.54 6.59
N ASP A 121 13.45 -13.27 5.79
CA ASP A 121 14.84 -12.92 5.47
C ASP A 121 14.91 -11.59 4.71
N ARG A 122 14.03 -11.39 3.71
CA ARG A 122 13.95 -10.15 2.93
C ARG A 122 13.65 -8.91 3.78
N VAL A 123 12.86 -9.05 4.84
CA VAL A 123 12.54 -7.94 5.76
C VAL A 123 13.48 -7.86 6.97
N GLY A 124 14.53 -8.69 7.03
CA GLY A 124 15.54 -8.71 8.12
C GLY A 124 15.04 -9.30 9.43
N LEU A 125 14.02 -10.17 9.41
CA LEU A 125 13.43 -10.77 10.62
C LEU A 125 13.66 -12.27 10.77
N ARG A 126 14.54 -12.88 9.95
CA ARG A 126 14.83 -14.31 10.00
C ARG A 126 15.26 -14.80 11.39
N ALA A 127 16.10 -14.01 12.08
CA ALA A 127 16.63 -14.35 13.39
C ALA A 127 15.54 -14.45 14.49
N VAL A 128 14.42 -13.75 14.30
CA VAL A 128 13.30 -13.73 15.26
C VAL A 128 12.10 -14.55 14.81
N ALA A 129 12.26 -15.40 13.79
CA ALA A 129 11.16 -16.19 13.20
C ALA A 129 10.35 -17.01 14.21
N HIS A 130 11.00 -17.52 15.27
CA HIS A 130 10.38 -18.34 16.31
C HIS A 130 9.94 -17.56 17.56
N LYS A 131 10.16 -16.24 17.60
CA LYS A 131 9.72 -15.38 18.70
C LYS A 131 8.19 -15.16 18.57
N GLU A 132 7.49 -15.06 19.71
CA GLU A 132 6.09 -14.63 19.73
C GLU A 132 5.94 -13.22 19.18
N ALA A 133 4.97 -13.03 18.28
CA ALA A 133 4.76 -11.75 17.60
C ALA A 133 4.33 -10.63 18.57
N GLY A 134 3.69 -10.99 19.70
CA GLY A 134 3.34 -10.05 20.78
C GLY A 134 4.53 -9.36 21.42
N ASN A 135 5.71 -9.99 21.39
CA ASN A 135 6.95 -9.49 21.99
C ASN A 135 7.81 -8.64 21.03
N LEU A 136 7.30 -8.34 19.85
CA LEU A 136 7.99 -7.51 18.86
C LEU A 136 7.82 -6.02 19.16
N SER A 137 8.84 -5.23 18.84
CA SER A 137 8.77 -3.77 18.77
C SER A 137 7.82 -3.33 17.64
N PHE A 138 7.40 -2.07 17.66
CA PHE A 138 6.52 -1.53 16.62
C PHE A 138 7.15 -1.62 15.21
N PRO A 139 8.42 -1.25 14.99
CA PRO A 139 9.09 -1.43 13.68
C PRO A 139 9.16 -2.88 13.22
N GLU A 140 9.44 -3.82 14.13
CA GLU A 140 9.45 -5.25 13.79
C GLU A 140 8.06 -5.75 13.36
N ARG A 141 6.98 -5.31 14.03
CA ARG A 141 5.61 -5.65 13.65
C ARG A 141 5.26 -5.15 12.25
N ALA A 142 5.65 -3.92 11.90
CA ALA A 142 5.45 -3.37 10.56
C ALA A 142 6.17 -4.21 9.49
N ARG A 143 7.39 -4.69 9.78
CA ARG A 143 8.14 -5.59 8.89
C ARG A 143 7.50 -6.98 8.78
N VAL A 144 6.91 -7.52 9.85
CA VAL A 144 6.13 -8.77 9.78
C VAL A 144 4.90 -8.61 8.87
N GLU A 145 4.20 -7.47 8.96
CA GLU A 145 3.06 -7.19 8.09
C GLU A 145 3.48 -7.11 6.61
N LEU A 146 4.63 -6.51 6.35
CA LEU A 146 5.22 -6.49 5.00
C LEU A 146 5.59 -7.91 4.54
N ALA A 147 6.21 -8.74 5.40
CA ALA A 147 6.53 -10.13 5.08
C ALA A 147 5.26 -10.95 4.78
N ARG A 148 4.17 -10.75 5.54
CA ARG A 148 2.85 -11.36 5.26
C ARG A 148 2.34 -11.01 3.88
N ALA A 149 2.39 -9.72 3.53
CA ALA A 149 1.98 -9.27 2.22
C ALA A 149 2.84 -9.87 1.10
N LEU A 150 4.16 -9.91 1.27
CA LEU A 150 5.11 -10.51 0.32
C LEU A 150 4.87 -12.01 0.14
N CYS A 151 4.55 -12.74 1.21
CA CYS A 151 4.29 -14.18 1.19
C CYS A 151 3.06 -14.56 0.35
N THR A 152 2.21 -13.60 -0.04
CA THR A 152 1.15 -13.80 -1.04
C THR A 152 1.67 -13.77 -2.48
N ALA A 153 2.98 -13.56 -2.71
CA ALA A 153 3.63 -13.38 -4.02
C ALA A 153 2.90 -12.33 -4.90
N PRO A 154 2.82 -11.06 -4.46
CA PRO A 154 2.05 -10.04 -5.14
C PRO A 154 2.75 -9.57 -6.43
N LYS A 155 1.97 -9.31 -7.48
CA LYS A 155 2.39 -8.54 -8.66
C LYS A 155 2.29 -7.03 -8.39
N VAL A 156 1.28 -6.64 -7.58
CA VAL A 156 1.02 -5.27 -7.13
C VAL A 156 0.88 -5.28 -5.62
N LEU A 157 1.73 -4.53 -4.93
CA LEU A 157 1.73 -4.40 -3.48
C LEU A 157 1.37 -2.97 -3.09
N LEU A 158 0.32 -2.83 -2.28
CA LEU A 158 -0.13 -1.55 -1.73
C LEU A 158 0.42 -1.39 -0.32
N LEU A 159 1.24 -0.38 -0.09
CA LEU A 159 1.85 -0.05 1.20
C LEU A 159 1.11 1.12 1.84
N ASP A 160 0.43 0.87 2.96
CA ASP A 160 -0.41 1.84 3.66
C ASP A 160 0.27 2.29 4.96
N GLU A 161 1.00 3.42 4.90
CA GLU A 161 1.70 4.06 6.01
C GLU A 161 2.71 3.15 6.75
N VAL A 162 3.48 2.35 5.99
CA VAL A 162 4.44 1.39 6.56
C VAL A 162 5.67 2.05 7.19
N MET A 163 5.89 3.34 6.94
CA MET A 163 6.99 4.13 7.51
C MET A 163 6.55 5.01 8.69
N ALA A 164 5.27 4.95 9.09
CA ALA A 164 4.77 5.69 10.24
C ALA A 164 5.51 5.28 11.51
N ALA A 165 5.92 6.26 12.32
CA ALA A 165 6.65 6.07 13.58
C ALA A 165 8.02 5.36 13.48
N LEU A 166 8.62 5.29 12.28
CA LEU A 166 10.01 4.84 12.10
C LEU A 166 10.97 6.00 12.28
N ASN A 167 12.14 5.70 12.82
CA ASN A 167 13.24 6.66 12.84
C ASN A 167 13.88 6.81 11.44
N PRO A 168 14.73 7.84 11.20
CA PRO A 168 15.30 8.07 9.87
C PRO A 168 16.13 6.90 9.31
N ALA A 169 16.82 6.12 10.16
CA ALA A 169 17.61 4.97 9.73
C ALA A 169 16.70 3.81 9.30
N GLU A 170 15.70 3.48 10.11
CA GLU A 170 14.67 2.47 9.80
C GLU A 170 13.89 2.83 8.51
N MET A 171 13.58 4.13 8.33
CA MET A 171 12.91 4.61 7.12
C MET A 171 13.79 4.41 5.88
N ALA A 172 15.10 4.67 5.99
CA ALA A 172 16.04 4.43 4.90
C ALA A 172 16.11 2.94 4.52
N GLU A 173 16.09 2.03 5.49
CA GLU A 173 16.05 0.58 5.25
C GLU A 173 14.76 0.16 4.54
N ILE A 174 13.59 0.66 4.95
CA ILE A 174 12.31 0.37 4.27
C ILE A 174 12.31 0.94 2.85
N MET A 175 12.85 2.14 2.62
CA MET A 175 12.97 2.68 1.25
C MET A 175 13.89 1.82 0.36
N GLN A 176 14.99 1.28 0.90
CA GLN A 176 15.85 0.34 0.17
C GLN A 176 15.09 -0.95 -0.16
N LEU A 177 14.35 -1.48 0.81
CA LEU A 177 13.52 -2.67 0.59
C LEU A 177 12.46 -2.43 -0.49
N ILE A 178 11.75 -1.30 -0.48
CA ILE A 178 10.78 -0.93 -1.52
C ILE A 178 11.43 -0.93 -2.90
N ARG A 179 12.64 -0.36 -3.03
CA ARG A 179 13.38 -0.37 -4.30
C ARG A 179 13.76 -1.79 -4.73
N SER A 180 14.26 -2.61 -3.81
CA SER A 180 14.60 -4.01 -4.13
C SER A 180 13.39 -4.81 -4.58
N LEU A 181 12.21 -4.58 -3.99
CA LEU A 181 10.96 -5.22 -4.41
C LEU A 181 10.57 -4.83 -5.84
N ARG A 182 10.73 -3.55 -6.20
CA ARG A 182 10.53 -3.09 -7.58
C ARG A 182 11.51 -3.78 -8.53
N ASP A 183 12.78 -3.85 -8.16
CA ASP A 183 13.84 -4.45 -8.98
C ASP A 183 13.61 -5.96 -9.17
N ASP A 184 12.94 -6.61 -8.22
CA ASP A 184 12.42 -7.99 -8.32
C ASP A 184 11.13 -8.09 -9.17
N GLY A 185 10.65 -6.98 -9.75
CA GLY A 185 9.48 -6.95 -10.64
C GLY A 185 8.13 -6.70 -9.95
N VAL A 186 8.11 -6.41 -8.65
CA VAL A 186 6.88 -6.03 -7.95
C VAL A 186 6.53 -4.58 -8.28
N THR A 187 5.27 -4.32 -8.60
CA THR A 187 4.73 -2.97 -8.75
C THR A 187 4.23 -2.47 -7.39
N LEU A 188 4.49 -1.23 -7.03
CA LEU A 188 4.15 -0.72 -5.72
C LEU A 188 3.27 0.54 -5.80
N LEU A 189 2.23 0.58 -4.96
CA LEU A 189 1.52 1.81 -4.62
C LEU A 189 1.80 2.13 -3.15
N VAL A 190 2.22 3.36 -2.85
CA VAL A 190 2.68 3.74 -1.52
C VAL A 190 1.89 4.94 -1.02
N VAL A 191 1.16 4.78 0.09
CA VAL A 191 0.56 5.89 0.84
C VAL A 191 1.46 6.21 2.02
N GLU A 192 1.92 7.46 2.10
CA GLU A 192 2.76 7.92 3.20
C GLU A 192 2.53 9.41 3.49
N HIS A 193 2.85 9.82 4.72
CA HIS A 193 2.82 11.21 5.15
C HIS A 193 4.21 11.87 5.14
N HIS A 194 5.27 11.08 5.07
CA HIS A 194 6.64 11.55 4.98
C HIS A 194 7.00 11.96 3.55
N MET A 195 6.74 13.25 3.21
CA MET A 195 6.94 13.76 1.85
C MET A 195 8.35 13.49 1.31
N ARG A 196 9.41 13.61 2.17
CA ARG A 196 10.79 13.30 1.73
C ARG A 196 10.95 11.85 1.29
N ALA A 197 10.31 10.90 1.96
CA ALA A 197 10.38 9.48 1.59
C ALA A 197 9.68 9.24 0.24
N ILE A 198 8.46 9.76 0.06
CA ILE A 198 7.69 9.66 -1.19
C ILE A 198 8.46 10.27 -2.36
N MET A 199 8.97 11.51 -2.21
CA MET A 199 9.72 12.20 -3.27
C MET A 199 11.00 11.47 -3.68
N ASN A 200 11.61 10.69 -2.77
CA ASN A 200 12.85 9.96 -3.06
C ASN A 200 12.64 8.54 -3.58
N VAL A 201 11.49 7.91 -3.32
CA VAL A 201 11.29 6.49 -3.64
C VAL A 201 10.35 6.27 -4.82
N CYS A 202 9.42 7.19 -5.07
CA CYS A 202 8.40 7.03 -6.11
C CYS A 202 8.87 7.54 -7.47
N ASP A 203 8.54 6.82 -8.52
CA ASP A 203 8.74 7.23 -9.91
C ASP A 203 7.68 8.27 -10.33
N ARG A 204 6.47 8.16 -9.74
CA ARG A 204 5.31 8.99 -10.03
C ARG A 204 4.45 9.16 -8.78
N ILE A 205 3.72 10.27 -8.71
CA ILE A 205 2.86 10.61 -7.57
C ILE A 205 1.47 10.98 -8.07
N LEU A 206 0.46 10.34 -7.47
CA LEU A 206 -0.95 10.67 -7.59
C LEU A 206 -1.37 11.52 -6.39
N VAL A 207 -1.95 12.67 -6.62
CA VAL A 207 -2.46 13.54 -5.56
C VAL A 207 -3.96 13.45 -5.50
N LEU A 208 -4.49 12.96 -4.37
CA LEU A 208 -5.92 12.93 -4.10
C LEU A 208 -6.33 14.15 -3.27
N ASN A 209 -7.45 14.76 -3.61
CA ASN A 209 -8.10 15.79 -2.82
C ASN A 209 -9.62 15.65 -2.92
N PHE A 210 -10.32 15.60 -1.77
CA PHE A 210 -11.79 15.40 -1.71
C PHE A 210 -12.30 14.27 -2.62
N GLY A 211 -11.60 13.13 -2.63
CA GLY A 211 -11.99 11.96 -3.41
C GLY A 211 -11.70 12.04 -4.91
N ARG A 212 -11.06 13.09 -5.40
CA ARG A 212 -10.71 13.27 -6.81
C ARG A 212 -9.21 13.28 -7.02
N LEU A 213 -8.78 12.85 -8.20
CA LEU A 213 -7.39 13.02 -8.63
C LEU A 213 -7.16 14.50 -8.96
N LEU A 214 -6.27 15.15 -8.20
CA LEU A 214 -5.92 16.55 -8.36
C LEU A 214 -4.74 16.73 -9.31
N ALA A 215 -3.72 15.85 -9.17
CA ALA A 215 -2.51 15.84 -10.00
C ALA A 215 -1.99 14.42 -10.16
N ASP A 216 -1.26 14.18 -11.24
CA ASP A 216 -0.57 12.94 -11.61
C ASP A 216 0.71 13.32 -12.37
N GLY A 217 1.89 13.03 -11.80
CA GLY A 217 3.16 13.44 -12.40
C GLY A 217 4.37 12.95 -11.63
N THR A 218 5.57 13.34 -12.11
CA THR A 218 6.81 13.06 -11.38
C THR A 218 6.85 13.80 -10.04
N PRO A 219 7.68 13.36 -9.09
CA PRO A 219 7.86 14.08 -7.82
C PRO A 219 8.09 15.59 -8.00
N GLU A 220 8.93 15.99 -8.97
CA GLU A 220 9.26 17.39 -9.25
C GLU A 220 8.05 18.17 -9.80
N GLN A 221 7.28 17.56 -10.70
CA GLN A 221 6.06 18.17 -11.26
C GLN A 221 5.02 18.41 -10.17
N VAL A 222 4.79 17.41 -9.32
CA VAL A 222 3.82 17.49 -8.22
C VAL A 222 4.25 18.51 -7.16
N ALA A 223 5.56 18.58 -6.83
CA ALA A 223 6.09 19.52 -5.86
C ALA A 223 5.95 21.01 -6.30
N SER A 224 5.93 21.26 -7.60
CA SER A 224 5.81 22.59 -8.19
C SER A 224 4.39 22.95 -8.64
N ASP A 225 3.42 22.04 -8.55
CA ASP A 225 2.04 22.30 -8.97
C ASP A 225 1.33 23.26 -7.99
N PRO A 226 0.89 24.46 -8.43
CA PRO A 226 0.19 25.41 -7.57
C PRO A 226 -1.08 24.84 -6.92
N LYS A 227 -1.82 23.98 -7.60
CA LYS A 227 -3.02 23.34 -7.07
C LYS A 227 -2.71 22.41 -5.92
N VAL A 228 -1.59 21.67 -6.03
CA VAL A 228 -1.11 20.78 -4.97
C VAL A 228 -0.66 21.60 -3.76
N ILE A 229 0.12 22.64 -3.98
CA ILE A 229 0.59 23.55 -2.93
C ILE A 229 -0.60 24.17 -2.19
N GLU A 230 -1.60 24.68 -2.89
CA GLU A 230 -2.83 25.23 -2.30
C GLU A 230 -3.60 24.22 -1.48
N ALA A 231 -3.76 22.98 -1.98
CA ALA A 231 -4.47 21.91 -1.28
C ALA A 231 -3.81 21.53 0.06
N TYR A 232 -2.50 21.69 0.18
CA TYR A 232 -1.75 21.44 1.42
C TYR A 232 -1.66 22.68 2.32
N LEU A 233 -1.42 23.88 1.78
CA LEU A 233 -1.29 25.13 2.53
C LEU A 233 -2.64 25.71 2.96
N GLY A 234 -3.69 25.58 2.15
CA GLY A 234 -5.02 26.08 2.46
C GLY A 234 -5.59 25.53 3.78
N ARG A 235 -5.27 24.28 4.13
CA ARG A 235 -5.64 23.65 5.42
C ARG A 235 -4.83 24.15 6.61
N SER A 236 -3.55 24.52 6.41
CA SER A 236 -2.74 25.12 7.49
C SER A 236 -3.29 26.47 7.90
N ALA A 237 -3.83 27.24 6.96
CA ALA A 237 -4.47 28.54 7.23
C ALA A 237 -5.86 28.40 7.92
N GLU A 238 -6.62 27.34 7.61
CA GLU A 238 -7.90 27.07 8.28
C GLU A 238 -7.72 26.48 9.69
N ALA A 239 -6.71 25.62 9.90
CA ALA A 239 -6.39 25.08 11.23
C ALA A 239 -5.85 26.13 12.19
N ALA A 240 -5.19 27.17 11.69
CA ALA A 240 -4.70 28.29 12.50
C ALA A 240 -5.79 29.33 12.84
N ARG A 241 -6.99 29.21 12.28
CA ARG A 241 -8.15 30.10 12.54
C ARG A 241 -9.22 29.48 13.46
N ARG A 242 -9.02 28.25 13.94
CA ARG A 242 -9.86 27.56 14.96
C ARG A 242 -9.09 27.42 16.26
#